data_aeaf9cb7df58e7fbf9ecbe55f7ab687f
#
_entry.id   aeaf9cb7df58e7fbf9ecbe55f7ab687f
#
_cell.length_a   1.000
_cell.length_b   1.000
_cell.length_c   1.000
_cell.angle_alpha   90.00
_cell.angle_beta   90.00
_cell.angle_gamma   90.00
#
_symmetry.space_group_name_H-M   'P 1'
#
loop_
_entity.id
_entity.type
_entity.pdbx_description
1 polymer ?
#
loop_
_entity_poly.entity_id
_entity_poly.type
_entity_poly.pdbx_seq_one_letter_code
_entity_poly.pdbx_strand_id
1 'polypeptide(L)'
;MPDQLAVNIVMIEDDEGHARLIEKNIRRAGISNTIRHFTDGTSALNYLYEDPHGPARNGPALVLLDLNLPDMSGIDILARIKGDGKLRRTPVVVLTTTDDKVEIQRCYDLGCNVYITKPVNYENFADAIRQLGLFLSVIQVPDAEGAA
;
A
#
# COMPACT_ATOMS: atom_id res chain seq x y z
N MET A 1 -7.87 22.72 -2.45
CA MET A 1 -6.89 22.47 -3.49
C MET A 1 -6.86 20.98 -3.82
N PRO A 2 -6.80 20.66 -5.09
CA PRO A 2 -6.82 19.25 -5.50
C PRO A 2 -5.67 18.45 -4.88
N ASP A 3 -4.53 19.09 -4.67
CA ASP A 3 -3.34 18.42 -4.14
C ASP A 3 -3.58 17.80 -2.76
N GLN A 4 -4.49 18.38 -2.00
CA GLN A 4 -4.82 17.89 -0.68
C GLN A 4 -5.40 16.49 -0.71
N LEU A 5 -5.92 16.10 -1.86
CA LEU A 5 -6.59 14.83 -2.04
C LEU A 5 -5.71 13.78 -2.68
N ALA A 6 -4.46 14.14 -2.96
CA ALA A 6 -3.52 13.18 -3.55
C ALA A 6 -3.28 12.03 -2.58
N VAL A 7 -3.32 10.82 -3.12
CA VAL A 7 -3.08 9.62 -2.35
C VAL A 7 -1.60 9.50 -2.04
N ASN A 8 -1.26 9.32 -0.77
CA ASN A 8 0.11 9.03 -0.35
C ASN A 8 0.38 7.54 -0.49
N ILE A 9 1.53 7.21 -1.04
CA ILE A 9 1.92 5.82 -1.18
C ILE A 9 2.85 5.48 -0.03
N VAL A 10 2.48 4.47 0.74
CA VAL A 10 3.28 3.96 1.85
C VAL A 10 3.85 2.62 1.43
N MET A 11 5.16 2.55 1.27
CA MET A 11 5.82 1.33 0.83
C MET A 11 6.59 0.72 1.98
N ILE A 12 6.24 -0.51 2.35
CA ILE A 12 6.86 -1.23 3.45
C ILE A 12 7.64 -2.38 2.84
N GLU A 13 8.96 -2.18 2.70
CA GLU A 13 9.83 -3.10 1.97
C GLU A 13 11.24 -2.99 2.56
N ASP A 14 11.78 -4.10 3.08
CA ASP A 14 13.10 -4.07 3.71
C ASP A 14 14.27 -4.13 2.73
N ASP A 15 14.03 -4.60 1.51
CA ASP A 15 15.08 -4.71 0.50
C ASP A 15 15.09 -3.44 -0.35
N GLU A 16 16.18 -2.68 -0.28
CA GLU A 16 16.25 -1.40 -0.99
C GLU A 16 16.27 -1.57 -2.49
N GLY A 17 16.82 -2.67 -2.98
CA GLY A 17 16.80 -2.95 -4.42
C GLY A 17 15.38 -3.18 -4.93
N HIS A 18 14.62 -3.96 -4.18
CA HIS A 18 13.20 -4.17 -4.52
C HIS A 18 12.43 -2.86 -4.42
N ALA A 19 12.70 -2.07 -3.39
CA ALA A 19 12.01 -0.79 -3.22
C ALA A 19 12.28 0.15 -4.40
N ARG A 20 13.52 0.21 -4.87
CA ARG A 20 13.85 1.06 -6.02
C ARG A 20 13.17 0.58 -7.29
N LEU A 21 13.08 -0.73 -7.48
CA LEU A 21 12.41 -1.28 -8.65
C LEU A 21 10.91 -0.97 -8.61
N ILE A 22 10.30 -1.13 -7.45
CA ILE A 22 8.89 -0.81 -7.27
C ILE A 22 8.64 0.66 -7.56
N GLU A 23 9.46 1.54 -7.01
CA GLU A 23 9.32 2.98 -7.24
C GLU A 23 9.47 3.30 -8.71
N LYS A 24 10.45 2.70 -9.38
CA LYS A 24 10.67 2.92 -10.81
C LYS A 24 9.42 2.53 -11.60
N ASN A 25 8.80 1.40 -11.25
CA ASN A 25 7.59 0.95 -11.93
C ASN A 25 6.42 1.89 -11.68
N ILE A 26 6.31 2.42 -10.47
CA ILE A 26 5.27 3.40 -10.14
C ILE A 26 5.43 4.63 -11.01
N ARG A 27 6.65 5.17 -11.10
CA ARG A 27 6.92 6.36 -11.91
C ARG A 27 6.70 6.09 -13.39
N ARG A 28 7.09 4.91 -13.86
CA ARG A 28 6.89 4.51 -15.25
C ARG A 28 5.40 4.42 -15.61
N ALA A 29 4.57 4.10 -14.63
CA ALA A 29 3.13 4.05 -14.85
C ALA A 29 2.48 5.43 -14.85
N GLY A 30 3.27 6.50 -14.70
CA GLY A 30 2.76 7.86 -14.74
C GLY A 30 2.29 8.39 -13.39
N ILE A 31 2.56 7.67 -12.32
CA ILE A 31 2.11 8.07 -10.99
C ILE A 31 3.19 8.91 -10.34
N SER A 32 2.84 10.13 -9.95
CA SER A 32 3.78 11.09 -9.36
C SER A 32 3.55 11.31 -7.86
N ASN A 33 2.66 10.55 -7.26
CA ASN A 33 2.33 10.69 -5.84
C ASN A 33 3.55 10.47 -4.96
N THR A 34 3.56 11.12 -3.80
CA THR A 34 4.63 10.97 -2.82
C THR A 34 4.70 9.55 -2.33
N ILE A 35 5.90 9.00 -2.24
CA ILE A 35 6.15 7.66 -1.72
C ILE A 35 6.93 7.80 -0.42
N ARG A 36 6.37 7.24 0.66
CA ARG A 36 7.05 7.13 1.95
C ARG A 36 7.49 5.68 2.10
N HIS A 37 8.80 5.47 2.24
CA HIS A 37 9.37 4.13 2.29
C HIS A 37 9.82 3.79 3.71
N PHE A 38 9.41 2.63 4.17
CA PHE A 38 9.80 2.08 5.48
C PHE A 38 10.42 0.71 5.27
N THR A 39 11.50 0.44 5.99
CA THR A 39 12.23 -0.82 5.86
C THR A 39 11.87 -1.83 6.93
N ASP A 40 11.02 -1.46 7.87
CA ASP A 40 10.56 -2.36 8.93
C ASP A 40 9.11 -2.07 9.29
N GLY A 41 8.49 -3.04 9.96
CA GLY A 41 7.08 -2.92 10.30
C GLY A 41 6.81 -1.92 11.41
N THR A 42 7.70 -1.84 12.39
CA THR A 42 7.50 -0.94 13.53
C THR A 42 7.45 0.51 13.09
N SER A 43 8.41 0.93 12.27
CA SER A 43 8.43 2.30 11.76
C SER A 43 7.21 2.59 10.91
N ALA A 44 6.80 1.61 10.10
CA ALA A 44 5.63 1.77 9.25
C ALA A 44 4.36 1.94 10.07
N LEU A 45 4.17 1.11 11.09
CA LEU A 45 2.98 1.20 11.94
C LEU A 45 2.95 2.51 12.71
N ASN A 46 4.11 2.98 13.18
CA ASN A 46 4.16 4.29 13.83
C ASN A 46 3.70 5.39 12.90
N TYR A 47 4.16 5.37 11.67
CA TYR A 47 3.73 6.35 10.69
C TYR A 47 2.23 6.25 10.40
N LEU A 48 1.74 5.03 10.20
CA LEU A 48 0.34 4.82 9.84
C LEU A 48 -0.62 5.28 10.93
N TYR A 49 -0.29 5.06 12.20
CA TYR A 49 -1.24 5.25 13.29
C TYR A 49 -0.88 6.38 14.24
N GLU A 50 0.40 6.64 14.47
CA GLU A 50 0.81 7.56 15.51
C GLU A 50 1.26 8.91 14.99
N ASP A 51 1.76 8.96 13.76
CA ASP A 51 2.28 10.20 13.20
C ASP A 51 1.14 11.18 12.95
N PRO A 52 1.25 12.43 13.44
CA PRO A 52 0.21 13.44 13.16
C PRO A 52 -0.01 13.67 11.67
N HIS A 53 0.99 13.38 10.84
CA HIS A 53 0.89 13.52 9.39
C HIS A 53 0.63 12.19 8.68
N GLY A 54 0.37 11.13 9.43
CA GLY A 54 0.15 9.81 8.87
C GLY A 54 -1.28 9.60 8.39
N PRO A 55 -1.50 8.49 7.65
CA PRO A 55 -2.79 8.23 7.00
C PRO A 55 -3.98 8.13 7.94
N ALA A 56 -3.78 7.67 9.17
CA ALA A 56 -4.90 7.54 10.10
C ALA A 56 -5.58 8.89 10.40
N ARG A 57 -4.87 10.00 10.17
CA ARG A 57 -5.37 11.34 10.46
C ARG A 57 -5.48 12.23 9.24
N ASN A 58 -4.79 11.91 8.15
CA ASN A 58 -4.62 12.86 7.06
C ASN A 58 -5.15 12.39 5.71
N GLY A 59 -5.90 11.31 5.69
CA GLY A 59 -6.63 10.98 4.49
C GLY A 59 -6.06 9.82 3.68
N PRO A 60 -6.31 9.79 2.37
CA PRO A 60 -6.16 8.57 1.60
C PRO A 60 -4.71 8.15 1.42
N ALA A 61 -4.49 6.85 1.46
CA ALA A 61 -3.19 6.24 1.24
C ALA A 61 -3.35 4.95 0.45
N LEU A 62 -2.25 4.53 -0.16
CA LEU A 62 -2.12 3.22 -0.77
C LEU A 62 -0.93 2.56 -0.08
N VAL A 63 -1.11 1.34 0.43
CA VAL A 63 -0.03 0.63 1.09
C VAL A 63 0.49 -0.48 0.20
N LEU A 64 1.79 -0.46 -0.06
CA LEU A 64 2.50 -1.53 -0.74
C LEU A 64 3.27 -2.29 0.34
N LEU A 65 2.98 -3.57 0.50
CA LEU A 65 3.39 -4.30 1.69
C LEU A 65 4.13 -5.59 1.32
N ASP A 66 5.38 -5.71 1.76
CA ASP A 66 6.08 -6.98 1.73
C ASP A 66 5.70 -7.78 2.97
N LEU A 67 5.53 -9.09 2.82
CA LEU A 67 5.19 -9.94 3.95
C LEU A 67 6.41 -10.32 4.79
N ASN A 68 7.61 -10.28 4.20
CA ASN A 68 8.84 -10.69 4.89
C ASN A 68 9.59 -9.45 5.39
N LEU A 69 9.30 -9.05 6.62
CA LEU A 69 9.95 -7.90 7.24
C LEU A 69 10.86 -8.38 8.37
N PRO A 70 11.88 -7.60 8.74
CA PRO A 70 12.86 -8.07 9.74
C PRO A 70 12.29 -8.18 11.14
N ASP A 71 11.31 -7.38 11.49
CA ASP A 71 10.81 -7.28 12.87
C ASP A 71 9.43 -7.89 13.09
N MET A 72 8.69 -8.16 12.01
CA MET A 72 7.36 -8.76 12.13
C MET A 72 6.90 -9.28 10.78
N SER A 73 5.82 -10.06 10.78
CA SER A 73 5.22 -10.52 9.54
C SER A 73 4.35 -9.41 8.94
N GLY A 74 4.45 -9.24 7.62
CA GLY A 74 3.56 -8.32 6.93
C GLY A 74 2.10 -8.74 7.02
N ILE A 75 1.83 -10.03 7.23
CA ILE A 75 0.45 -10.49 7.44
C ILE A 75 -0.15 -9.82 8.68
N ASP A 76 0.63 -9.67 9.73
CA ASP A 76 0.15 -8.99 10.94
C ASP A 76 -0.18 -7.53 10.66
N ILE A 77 0.62 -6.87 9.82
CA ILE A 77 0.35 -5.49 9.43
C ILE A 77 -0.93 -5.42 8.62
N LEU A 78 -1.10 -6.32 7.66
CA LEU A 78 -2.31 -6.38 6.85
C LEU A 78 -3.54 -6.59 7.73
N ALA A 79 -3.47 -7.55 8.65
CA ALA A 79 -4.59 -7.82 9.56
C ALA A 79 -4.93 -6.59 10.39
N ARG A 80 -3.93 -5.87 10.86
CA ARG A 80 -4.16 -4.69 11.66
C ARG A 80 -4.81 -3.57 10.84
N ILE A 81 -4.31 -3.33 9.62
CA ILE A 81 -4.89 -2.29 8.75
C ILE A 81 -6.36 -2.61 8.47
N LYS A 82 -6.65 -3.84 8.09
CA LYS A 82 -7.99 -4.21 7.69
C LYS A 82 -8.94 -4.39 8.87
N GLY A 83 -8.39 -4.60 10.06
CA GLY A 83 -9.19 -4.70 11.28
C GLY A 83 -9.42 -3.38 11.99
N ASP A 84 -8.72 -2.33 11.58
CA ASP A 84 -8.81 -1.03 12.24
C ASP A 84 -9.90 -0.19 11.57
N GLY A 85 -10.75 0.44 12.39
CA GLY A 85 -11.84 1.26 11.86
C GLY A 85 -11.36 2.46 11.07
N LYS A 86 -10.13 2.94 11.31
CA LYS A 86 -9.61 4.12 10.62
C LYS A 86 -9.00 3.80 9.26
N LEU A 87 -8.31 2.66 9.16
CA LEU A 87 -7.54 2.34 7.96
C LEU A 87 -8.08 1.14 7.17
N ARG A 88 -9.16 0.52 7.60
CA ARG A 88 -9.63 -0.70 6.94
C ARG A 88 -9.99 -0.52 5.47
N ARG A 89 -10.30 0.69 5.05
CA ARG A 89 -10.62 0.98 3.65
C ARG A 89 -9.39 1.32 2.82
N THR A 90 -8.24 1.42 3.45
CA THR A 90 -7.00 1.70 2.75
C THR A 90 -6.65 0.54 1.82
N PRO A 91 -6.43 0.80 0.53
CA PRO A 91 -6.01 -0.27 -0.37
C PRO A 91 -4.64 -0.80 0.02
N VAL A 92 -4.50 -2.11 0.02
CA VAL A 92 -3.22 -2.77 0.30
C VAL A 92 -2.88 -3.69 -0.85
N VAL A 93 -1.70 -3.48 -1.42
CA VAL A 93 -1.11 -4.36 -2.43
C VAL A 93 0.01 -5.12 -1.73
N VAL A 94 -0.11 -6.44 -1.71
CA VAL A 94 0.95 -7.29 -1.14
C VAL A 94 1.95 -7.63 -2.24
N LEU A 95 3.23 -7.38 -1.97
CA LEU A 95 4.33 -7.65 -2.89
C LEU A 95 5.34 -8.53 -2.16
N THR A 96 5.43 -9.81 -2.54
CA THR A 96 6.27 -10.74 -1.79
C THR A 96 6.81 -11.84 -2.70
N THR A 97 7.86 -12.53 -2.23
CA THR A 97 8.44 -13.64 -2.98
C THR A 97 7.64 -14.93 -2.82
N THR A 98 6.75 -14.99 -1.85
CA THR A 98 5.99 -16.20 -1.60
C THR A 98 4.91 -16.41 -2.66
N ASP A 99 4.80 -17.66 -3.14
CA ASP A 99 3.72 -18.04 -4.05
C ASP A 99 2.86 -19.16 -3.45
N ASP A 100 2.95 -19.36 -2.14
CA ASP A 100 2.16 -20.36 -1.42
C ASP A 100 0.69 -19.98 -1.50
N LYS A 101 -0.10 -20.89 -2.08
CA LYS A 101 -1.52 -20.63 -2.30
C LYS A 101 -2.30 -20.41 -1.01
N VAL A 102 -1.90 -21.09 0.06
CA VAL A 102 -2.55 -20.90 1.36
C VAL A 102 -2.30 -19.50 1.89
N GLU A 103 -1.08 -19.01 1.75
CA GLU A 103 -0.73 -17.66 2.21
C GLU A 103 -1.40 -16.60 1.34
N ILE A 104 -1.45 -16.81 0.04
CA ILE A 104 -2.14 -15.90 -0.88
C ILE A 104 -3.61 -15.80 -0.48
N GLN A 105 -4.25 -16.95 -0.27
CA GLN A 105 -5.65 -16.97 0.12
C GLN A 105 -5.87 -16.28 1.45
N ARG A 106 -4.96 -16.47 2.39
CA ARG A 106 -5.05 -15.81 3.69
C ARG A 106 -5.00 -14.29 3.54
N CYS A 107 -4.13 -13.79 2.66
CA CYS A 107 -4.05 -12.36 2.41
C CYS A 107 -5.36 -11.81 1.85
N TYR A 108 -5.95 -12.51 0.90
CA TYR A 108 -7.23 -12.08 0.34
C TYR A 108 -8.35 -12.17 1.39
N ASP A 109 -8.33 -13.22 2.20
CA ASP A 109 -9.32 -13.36 3.28
C ASP A 109 -9.21 -12.21 4.29
N LEU A 110 -8.00 -11.71 4.53
CA LEU A 110 -7.79 -10.58 5.41
C LEU A 110 -8.13 -9.26 4.75
N GLY A 111 -8.34 -9.25 3.45
CA GLY A 111 -8.81 -8.07 2.75
C GLY A 111 -7.80 -7.34 1.89
N CYS A 112 -6.66 -7.96 1.55
CA CYS A 112 -5.76 -7.29 0.63
C CYS A 112 -6.45 -7.11 -0.72
N ASN A 113 -6.08 -6.04 -1.41
CA ASN A 113 -6.76 -5.69 -2.65
C ASN A 113 -6.12 -6.36 -3.86
N VAL A 114 -4.79 -6.47 -3.85
CA VAL A 114 -4.05 -7.15 -4.92
C VAL A 114 -2.86 -7.85 -4.30
N TYR A 115 -2.50 -9.01 -4.86
CA TYR A 115 -1.34 -9.79 -4.45
C TYR A 115 -0.45 -9.95 -5.67
N ILE A 116 0.81 -9.57 -5.55
CA ILE A 116 1.78 -9.68 -6.64
C ILE A 116 2.99 -10.46 -6.14
N THR A 117 3.34 -11.55 -6.82
CA THR A 117 4.51 -12.34 -6.50
C THR A 117 5.74 -11.72 -7.17
N LYS A 118 6.81 -11.53 -6.39
CA LYS A 118 8.08 -11.06 -6.93
C LYS A 118 8.74 -12.17 -7.74
N PRO A 119 9.55 -11.83 -8.76
CA PRO A 119 9.96 -10.48 -9.13
C PRO A 119 8.85 -9.70 -9.80
N VAL A 120 8.77 -8.42 -9.46
CA VAL A 120 7.74 -7.54 -9.99
C VAL A 120 8.20 -7.07 -11.37
N ASN A 121 7.50 -7.52 -12.42
CA ASN A 121 7.76 -6.98 -13.74
C ASN A 121 6.80 -5.82 -14.00
N TYR A 122 7.15 -5.01 -15.00
CA TYR A 122 6.37 -3.81 -15.26
C TYR A 122 4.91 -4.13 -15.63
N GLU A 123 4.71 -5.15 -16.47
CA GLU A 123 3.36 -5.47 -16.96
C GLU A 123 2.42 -5.88 -15.84
N ASN A 124 2.88 -6.78 -14.96
CA ASN A 124 2.06 -7.22 -13.82
C ASN A 124 1.76 -6.05 -12.88
N PHE A 125 2.78 -5.24 -12.64
CA PHE A 125 2.60 -4.11 -11.75
C PHE A 125 1.68 -3.07 -12.38
N ALA A 126 1.85 -2.79 -13.67
CA ALA A 126 1.01 -1.82 -14.36
C ALA A 126 -0.46 -2.25 -14.38
N ASP A 127 -0.71 -3.56 -14.56
CA ASP A 127 -2.08 -4.07 -14.51
C ASP A 127 -2.70 -3.86 -13.13
N ALA A 128 -1.95 -4.16 -12.07
CA ALA A 128 -2.42 -3.95 -10.71
C ALA A 128 -2.72 -2.48 -10.45
N ILE A 129 -1.83 -1.60 -10.90
CA ILE A 129 -2.02 -0.16 -10.71
C ILE A 129 -3.21 0.35 -11.50
N ARG A 130 -3.44 -0.19 -12.70
CA ARG A 130 -4.62 0.22 -13.48
C ARG A 130 -5.91 -0.16 -12.76
N GLN A 131 -5.97 -1.35 -12.16
CA GLN A 131 -7.12 -1.75 -11.36
C GLN A 131 -7.30 -0.83 -10.17
N LEU A 132 -6.21 -0.52 -9.48
CA LEU A 132 -6.25 0.38 -8.33
C LEU A 132 -6.44 1.83 -8.75
N GLY A 133 -6.07 2.18 -9.98
CA GLY A 133 -6.26 3.52 -10.48
C GLY A 133 -7.70 3.95 -10.45
N LEU A 134 -8.60 3.09 -10.88
CA LEU A 134 -10.02 3.36 -10.78
C LEU A 134 -10.46 3.48 -9.33
N PHE A 135 -9.95 2.60 -8.49
CA PHE A 135 -10.27 2.62 -7.07
C PHE A 135 -9.76 3.90 -6.41
N LEU A 136 -8.54 4.31 -6.74
CA LEU A 136 -7.96 5.54 -6.19
C LEU A 136 -8.71 6.77 -6.65
N SER A 137 -9.18 6.76 -7.89
CA SER A 137 -10.00 7.85 -8.41
C SER A 137 -11.31 7.96 -7.64
N VAL A 138 -11.92 6.81 -7.34
CA VAL A 138 -13.15 6.79 -6.57
C VAL A 138 -12.91 7.31 -5.15
N ILE A 139 -11.78 6.93 -4.55
CA ILE A 139 -11.44 7.41 -3.22
C ILE A 139 -11.25 8.92 -3.22
N GLN A 140 -10.53 9.43 -4.20
CA GLN A 140 -10.22 10.86 -4.24
C GLN A 140 -11.46 11.71 -4.43
N VAL A 141 -12.35 11.30 -5.33
CA VAL A 141 -13.56 12.07 -5.61
C VAL A 141 -14.48 12.13 -4.40
N PRO A 142 -14.81 11.01 -3.75
CA PRO A 142 -15.61 11.08 -2.53
C PRO A 142 -14.95 11.87 -1.42
N ASP A 143 -13.64 11.78 -1.29
CA ASP A 143 -12.94 12.54 -0.26
C ASP A 143 -13.05 14.04 -0.49
N ALA A 144 -12.95 14.46 -1.74
CA ALA A 144 -13.11 15.86 -2.08
C ALA A 144 -14.49 16.37 -1.68
N GLU A 145 -15.50 15.56 -1.91
CA GLU A 145 -16.88 15.91 -1.58
C GLU A 145 -17.18 15.69 -0.12
N GLY A 146 -16.65 14.59 0.40
CA GLY A 146 -16.88 14.24 1.79
C GLY A 146 -16.23 15.19 2.74
N ALA A 147 -15.14 15.80 2.34
CA ALA A 147 -14.53 16.82 3.13
C ALA A 147 -15.44 18.04 3.23
N ALA A 148 -16.35 18.15 2.35
CA ALA A 148 -17.28 19.29 2.33
C ALA A 148 -18.39 19.16 3.38
#